data_e625cea43c572ebef4ba4afa3db0ec9f
#
_entry.id   e625cea43c572ebef4ba4afa3db0ec9f
#
_cell.length_a   1.000
_cell.length_b   1.000
_cell.length_c   1.000
_cell.angle_alpha   90.00
_cell.angle_beta   90.00
_cell.angle_gamma   90.00
#
_symmetry.space_group_name_H-M   'P 1'
#
loop_
_entity.id
_entity.type
_entity.pdbx_description
1 polymer ?
#
loop_
_entity_poly.entity_id
_entity_poly.type
_entity_poly.pdbx_seq_one_letter_code
_entity_poly.pdbx_strand_id
1 'polypeptide(L)'
;MSGAKLGGGLLVAGTTSDAGKSVVTAGICRWLARQGVKVAPFKAQNMSLNSFVTREGAEIGRAQAMQAQAARVEPTALMNPVLLKPGSDQSSQVVLLGKPVGEMSARGFFGVAGGPGGSSPGKALHGGRREQLLGIVTDCLEQLRGTYDAVICEGAGSPAEINLRRTDIVNMGIARAARFPVVVVGDIDRGGVFASFFGTTALLSPEDQSLIAGYMVNKFRGDVSLLEPGMEMLRGLTGRATYGVLPFRHGLGIDEEDGLRVSLRGAVRESVVAPPVGEDVLRVAVCAVPLMSNFTDVDALAAEPGVVVRFVDRAEELADADLVVVPGTRGTVKALAWLRERGLADALLRRAAEGRPVLGICGGFQVLGERISDEVESRAGEVDGLGLLPVRVRFEREKTLARPVGSALGEPVEGYEIHHGVAEVLGGEPFLDGCRVGSVWGTHWHGSLESDGFRRAFLREVASAAGRRFVPAPDTSFASLREEQLDLLGDLIEEHADTAALLRLIEDGAPAGLPFLPPGAP
;
A
#
# COMPACT_ATOMS: atom_id res chain seq x y z
N MET A 1 -28.17 17.57 1.35
CA MET A 1 -28.52 17.50 -0.08
C MET A 1 -29.25 16.20 -0.31
N SER A 2 -30.46 16.21 -0.90
CA SER A 2 -31.28 15.03 -1.18
C SER A 2 -30.63 14.23 -2.30
N GLY A 3 -30.23 12.99 -2.02
CA GLY A 3 -29.82 11.85 -2.83
C GLY A 3 -29.84 11.89 -4.37
N ALA A 4 -29.27 12.92 -4.99
CA ALA A 4 -29.04 12.92 -6.42
C ALA A 4 -27.84 12.02 -6.72
N LYS A 5 -28.05 10.98 -7.52
CA LYS A 5 -26.99 10.11 -8.03
C LYS A 5 -26.08 10.98 -8.91
N LEU A 6 -24.84 11.24 -8.48
CA LEU A 6 -23.86 12.01 -9.26
C LEU A 6 -23.57 11.33 -10.61
N GLY A 7 -23.52 9.99 -10.62
CA GLY A 7 -23.40 9.18 -11.86
C GLY A 7 -22.06 9.32 -12.60
N GLY A 8 -21.13 10.11 -12.05
CA GLY A 8 -19.85 10.46 -12.64
C GLY A 8 -18.64 9.90 -11.92
N GLY A 9 -17.48 10.49 -12.22
CA GLY A 9 -16.23 10.13 -11.57
C GLY A 9 -15.12 11.12 -11.88
N LEU A 10 -14.00 10.91 -11.24
CA LEU A 10 -12.79 11.74 -11.34
C LEU A 10 -11.56 10.83 -11.37
N LEU A 11 -10.59 11.15 -12.22
CA LEU A 11 -9.27 10.54 -12.14
C LEU A 11 -8.28 11.50 -11.44
N VAL A 12 -7.64 11.04 -10.39
CA VAL A 12 -6.53 11.70 -9.71
C VAL A 12 -5.22 11.16 -10.27
N ALA A 13 -4.57 11.92 -11.16
CA ALA A 13 -3.25 11.60 -11.70
C ALA A 13 -2.14 12.34 -10.94
N GLY A 14 -0.89 12.00 -11.18
CA GLY A 14 0.24 12.70 -10.56
C GLY A 14 1.26 13.16 -11.57
N THR A 15 2.04 14.18 -11.24
CA THR A 15 3.22 14.54 -12.04
C THR A 15 4.33 13.49 -11.90
N THR A 16 4.34 12.76 -10.76
CA THR A 16 5.34 11.72 -10.40
C THR A 16 4.67 10.64 -9.53
N SER A 17 5.40 9.56 -9.22
CA SER A 17 4.93 8.50 -8.34
C SER A 17 4.53 9.04 -6.96
N ASP A 18 5.37 9.76 -6.25
CA ASP A 18 5.14 10.19 -4.86
C ASP A 18 4.45 11.56 -4.74
N ALA A 19 3.73 12.00 -5.78
CA ALA A 19 3.04 13.30 -5.76
C ALA A 19 1.90 13.40 -4.71
N GLY A 20 1.47 12.27 -4.14
CA GLY A 20 0.41 12.20 -3.13
C GLY A 20 -0.97 11.88 -3.69
N LYS A 21 -1.04 11.20 -4.84
CA LYS A 21 -2.30 10.72 -5.44
C LYS A 21 -3.19 9.97 -4.46
N SER A 22 -2.61 9.02 -3.72
CA SER A 22 -3.35 8.15 -2.79
C SER A 22 -3.97 8.95 -1.64
N VAL A 23 -3.24 9.94 -1.11
CA VAL A 23 -3.72 10.89 -0.09
C VAL A 23 -4.90 11.70 -0.61
N VAL A 24 -4.75 12.30 -1.80
CA VAL A 24 -5.80 13.10 -2.42
C VAL A 24 -7.03 12.24 -2.75
N THR A 25 -6.84 11.05 -3.30
CA THR A 25 -7.93 10.11 -3.60
C THR A 25 -8.69 9.71 -2.34
N ALA A 26 -7.97 9.31 -1.28
CA ALA A 26 -8.59 8.98 0.00
C ALA A 26 -9.32 10.16 0.62
N GLY A 27 -8.73 11.35 0.57
CA GLY A 27 -9.35 12.58 1.07
C GLY A 27 -10.64 12.93 0.32
N ILE A 28 -10.65 12.86 -1.01
CA ILE A 28 -11.86 13.07 -1.82
C ILE A 28 -12.93 12.01 -1.49
N CYS A 29 -12.54 10.73 -1.39
CA CYS A 29 -13.46 9.67 -1.00
C CYS A 29 -14.07 9.93 0.40
N ARG A 30 -13.25 10.32 1.38
CA ARG A 30 -13.72 10.60 2.74
C ARG A 30 -14.63 11.82 2.79
N TRP A 31 -14.24 12.89 2.12
CA TRP A 31 -15.05 14.10 2.02
C TRP A 31 -16.43 13.80 1.38
N LEU A 32 -16.48 13.10 0.23
CA LEU A 32 -17.74 12.73 -0.42
C LEU A 32 -18.61 11.81 0.47
N ALA A 33 -17.99 10.83 1.15
CA ALA A 33 -18.73 9.96 2.06
C ALA A 33 -19.35 10.72 3.22
N ARG A 34 -18.69 11.77 3.74
CA ARG A 34 -19.25 12.68 4.77
C ARG A 34 -20.43 13.48 4.25
N GLN A 35 -20.45 13.82 2.97
CA GLN A 35 -21.59 14.48 2.32
C GLN A 35 -22.76 13.53 2.02
N GLY A 36 -22.64 12.24 2.39
CA GLY A 36 -23.66 11.22 2.14
C GLY A 36 -23.64 10.65 0.74
N VAL A 37 -22.59 10.91 -0.06
CA VAL A 37 -22.39 10.33 -1.38
C VAL A 37 -21.87 8.90 -1.23
N LYS A 38 -22.50 7.94 -1.87
CA LYS A 38 -22.02 6.56 -1.94
C LYS A 38 -20.89 6.48 -2.97
N VAL A 39 -19.65 6.66 -2.52
CA VAL A 39 -18.46 6.72 -3.36
C VAL A 39 -17.66 5.43 -3.31
N ALA A 40 -17.03 5.04 -4.41
CA ALA A 40 -16.04 3.97 -4.45
C ALA A 40 -14.68 4.49 -4.94
N PRO A 41 -13.56 4.04 -4.34
CA PRO A 41 -12.25 4.21 -4.93
C PRO A 41 -12.04 3.19 -6.06
N PHE A 42 -11.15 3.52 -7.00
CA PHE A 42 -10.75 2.62 -8.06
C PHE A 42 -9.30 2.87 -8.47
N LYS A 43 -8.52 1.82 -8.60
CA LYS A 43 -7.20 1.88 -9.21
C LYS A 43 -7.04 0.71 -10.17
N ALA A 44 -7.02 1.00 -11.46
CA ALA A 44 -7.01 0.00 -12.52
C ALA A 44 -5.88 -1.02 -12.36
N GLN A 45 -4.69 -0.51 -12.07
CA GLN A 45 -3.51 -1.31 -11.80
C GLN A 45 -2.73 -0.69 -10.65
N ASN A 46 -2.35 -1.52 -9.68
CA ASN A 46 -1.41 -1.13 -8.64
C ASN A 46 -0.13 -1.97 -8.73
N MET A 47 1.00 -1.42 -8.30
CA MET A 47 2.26 -2.14 -8.12
C MET A 47 2.67 -2.01 -6.67
N SER A 48 2.46 -3.06 -5.86
CA SER A 48 2.72 -3.03 -4.43
C SER A 48 3.02 -4.40 -3.86
N LEU A 49 3.89 -4.45 -2.86
CA LEU A 49 4.10 -5.62 -2.00
C LEU A 49 3.12 -5.64 -0.81
N ASN A 50 2.50 -4.47 -0.52
CA ASN A 50 1.51 -4.35 0.55
C ASN A 50 0.12 -4.67 0.00
N SER A 51 -0.47 -5.72 0.49
CA SER A 51 -1.77 -6.19 0.04
C SER A 51 -2.70 -6.51 1.22
N PHE A 52 -3.96 -6.65 0.92
CA PHE A 52 -5.04 -6.91 1.84
C PHE A 52 -5.96 -7.98 1.26
N VAL A 53 -6.62 -8.76 2.11
CA VAL A 53 -7.61 -9.77 1.68
C VAL A 53 -9.01 -9.24 1.93
N THR A 54 -9.82 -9.18 0.89
CA THR A 54 -11.24 -8.79 0.97
C THR A 54 -12.07 -9.90 1.64
N ARG A 55 -13.31 -9.61 2.03
CA ARG A 55 -14.22 -10.62 2.60
C ARG A 55 -14.53 -11.76 1.63
N GLU A 56 -14.45 -11.51 0.34
CA GLU A 56 -14.66 -12.49 -0.71
C GLU A 56 -13.41 -13.37 -1.00
N GLY A 57 -12.32 -13.19 -0.22
CA GLY A 57 -11.07 -13.94 -0.40
C GLY A 57 -10.26 -13.48 -1.62
N ALA A 58 -10.33 -12.21 -1.97
CA ALA A 58 -9.58 -11.61 -3.06
C ALA A 58 -8.42 -10.75 -2.53
N GLU A 59 -7.26 -10.81 -3.19
CA GLU A 59 -6.10 -9.98 -2.86
C GLU A 59 -6.13 -8.66 -3.63
N ILE A 60 -6.08 -7.53 -2.91
CA ILE A 60 -5.99 -6.18 -3.48
C ILE A 60 -4.83 -5.40 -2.85
N GLY A 61 -4.44 -4.27 -3.46
CA GLY A 61 -3.47 -3.36 -2.85
C GLY A 61 -3.98 -2.76 -1.53
N ARG A 62 -3.10 -2.66 -0.53
CA ARG A 62 -3.43 -2.11 0.80
C ARG A 62 -3.96 -0.66 0.70
N ALA A 63 -3.39 0.14 -0.19
CA ALA A 63 -3.84 1.51 -0.42
C ALA A 63 -5.31 1.58 -0.87
N GLN A 64 -5.79 0.64 -1.71
CA GLN A 64 -7.18 0.61 -2.13
C GLN A 64 -8.12 0.12 -1.02
N ALA A 65 -7.65 -0.77 -0.14
CA ALA A 65 -8.40 -1.14 1.07
C ALA A 65 -8.54 0.08 2.00
N MET A 66 -7.50 0.87 2.19
CA MET A 66 -7.53 2.12 2.95
C MET A 66 -8.47 3.16 2.32
N GLN A 67 -8.44 3.33 0.99
CA GLN A 67 -9.35 4.22 0.28
C GLN A 67 -10.81 3.77 0.37
N ALA A 68 -11.08 2.46 0.36
CA ALA A 68 -12.42 1.92 0.62
C ALA A 68 -12.89 2.24 2.03
N GLN A 69 -12.00 2.13 3.03
CA GLN A 69 -12.27 2.55 4.40
C GLN A 69 -12.56 4.06 4.47
N ALA A 70 -11.78 4.90 3.76
CA ALA A 70 -12.04 6.33 3.64
C ALA A 70 -13.42 6.61 3.06
N ALA A 71 -13.83 5.85 2.05
CA ALA A 71 -15.15 5.91 1.42
C ALA A 71 -16.28 5.29 2.28
N ARG A 72 -15.95 4.69 3.43
CA ARG A 72 -16.88 3.95 4.31
C ARG A 72 -17.60 2.81 3.61
N VAL A 73 -16.88 2.10 2.73
CA VAL A 73 -17.40 0.93 1.99
C VAL A 73 -16.48 -0.27 2.16
N GLU A 74 -17.04 -1.47 2.00
CA GLU A 74 -16.26 -2.71 2.03
C GLU A 74 -15.38 -2.81 0.79
N PRO A 75 -14.07 -3.09 0.92
CA PRO A 75 -13.18 -3.26 -0.21
C PRO A 75 -13.50 -4.53 -1.00
N THR A 76 -13.45 -4.43 -2.34
CA THR A 76 -13.70 -5.53 -3.26
C THR A 76 -12.63 -5.63 -4.34
N ALA A 77 -12.51 -6.79 -5.00
CA ALA A 77 -11.59 -6.99 -6.10
C ALA A 77 -11.82 -6.03 -7.28
N LEU A 78 -13.05 -5.53 -7.44
CA LEU A 78 -13.40 -4.56 -8.49
C LEU A 78 -12.65 -3.24 -8.33
N MET A 79 -12.30 -2.86 -7.09
CA MET A 79 -11.62 -1.58 -6.79
C MET A 79 -10.15 -1.59 -7.18
N ASN A 80 -9.54 -2.79 -7.34
CA ASN A 80 -8.16 -2.96 -7.81
C ASN A 80 -8.04 -4.24 -8.65
N PRO A 81 -8.53 -4.23 -9.91
CA PRO A 81 -8.58 -5.44 -10.72
C PRO A 81 -7.22 -6.02 -11.09
N VAL A 82 -6.17 -5.19 -11.17
CA VAL A 82 -4.81 -5.64 -11.50
C VAL A 82 -3.85 -5.21 -10.39
N LEU A 83 -3.22 -6.20 -9.71
CA LEU A 83 -2.15 -5.94 -8.76
C LEU A 83 -0.87 -6.64 -9.23
N LEU A 84 0.20 -5.88 -9.34
CA LEU A 84 1.55 -6.37 -9.66
C LEU A 84 2.38 -6.42 -8.39
N LYS A 85 2.91 -7.60 -8.06
CA LYS A 85 3.79 -7.78 -6.91
C LYS A 85 5.22 -8.02 -7.39
N PRO A 86 6.14 -7.05 -7.25
CA PRO A 86 7.53 -7.21 -7.66
C PRO A 86 8.18 -8.45 -7.00
N GLY A 87 8.80 -9.30 -7.81
CA GLY A 87 9.57 -10.46 -7.34
C GLY A 87 11.07 -10.26 -7.54
N SER A 88 11.42 -9.51 -8.60
CA SER A 88 12.78 -9.09 -8.92
C SER A 88 12.72 -7.79 -9.72
N ASP A 89 13.89 -7.24 -10.09
CA ASP A 89 13.95 -6.05 -10.94
C ASP A 89 13.35 -6.29 -12.34
N GLN A 90 13.12 -7.54 -12.73
CA GLN A 90 12.66 -7.90 -14.07
C GLN A 90 11.35 -8.69 -14.11
N SER A 91 10.82 -9.13 -12.96
CA SER A 91 9.61 -9.96 -12.90
C SER A 91 8.66 -9.50 -11.77
N SER A 92 7.36 -9.63 -12.06
CA SER A 92 6.30 -9.40 -11.08
C SER A 92 5.27 -10.54 -11.14
N GLN A 93 4.74 -10.91 -9.99
CA GLN A 93 3.54 -11.74 -9.93
C GLN A 93 2.35 -10.86 -10.30
N VAL A 94 1.52 -11.36 -11.19
CA VAL A 94 0.27 -10.71 -11.58
C VAL A 94 -0.88 -11.31 -10.78
N VAL A 95 -1.62 -10.46 -10.09
CA VAL A 95 -2.88 -10.79 -9.45
C VAL A 95 -3.98 -10.10 -10.25
N LEU A 96 -4.93 -10.88 -10.77
CA LEU A 96 -6.06 -10.41 -11.56
C LEU A 96 -7.36 -10.71 -10.83
N LEU A 97 -8.17 -9.68 -10.58
CA LEU A 97 -9.41 -9.81 -9.80
C LEU A 97 -9.19 -10.56 -8.47
N GLY A 98 -8.12 -10.22 -7.80
CA GLY A 98 -7.74 -10.76 -6.50
C GLY A 98 -7.13 -12.18 -6.51
N LYS A 99 -6.89 -12.78 -7.68
CA LYS A 99 -6.30 -14.13 -7.79
C LYS A 99 -4.98 -14.10 -8.54
N PRO A 100 -3.93 -14.80 -8.07
CA PRO A 100 -2.66 -14.90 -8.78
C PRO A 100 -2.84 -15.67 -10.09
N VAL A 101 -2.39 -15.07 -11.21
CA VAL A 101 -2.48 -15.68 -12.55
C VAL A 101 -1.13 -16.07 -13.13
N GLY A 102 -0.04 -15.81 -12.41
CA GLY A 102 1.32 -16.20 -12.80
C GLY A 102 2.35 -15.08 -12.65
N GLU A 103 3.59 -15.39 -13.00
CA GLU A 103 4.68 -14.43 -13.05
C GLU A 103 4.89 -13.91 -14.47
N MET A 104 5.19 -12.62 -14.58
CA MET A 104 5.47 -11.96 -15.85
C MET A 104 6.68 -11.02 -15.73
N SER A 105 7.50 -11.00 -16.80
CA SER A 105 8.51 -9.95 -16.95
C SER A 105 7.84 -8.62 -17.30
N ALA A 106 8.48 -7.50 -16.96
CA ALA A 106 8.02 -6.17 -17.35
C ALA A 106 7.83 -6.07 -18.88
N ARG A 107 8.75 -6.61 -19.68
CA ARG A 107 8.60 -6.68 -21.15
C ARG A 107 7.39 -7.50 -21.59
N GLY A 108 7.13 -8.62 -20.90
CA GLY A 108 5.98 -9.48 -21.19
C GLY A 108 4.65 -8.81 -20.82
N PHE A 109 4.63 -8.03 -19.75
CA PHE A 109 3.43 -7.30 -19.31
C PHE A 109 3.10 -6.11 -20.23
N PHE A 110 4.10 -5.31 -20.58
CA PHE A 110 3.93 -4.14 -21.45
C PHE A 110 3.92 -4.46 -22.95
N GLY A 111 3.98 -5.74 -23.35
CA GLY A 111 3.79 -6.13 -24.74
C GLY A 111 4.88 -5.68 -25.71
N VAL A 112 6.10 -5.36 -25.22
CA VAL A 112 7.25 -5.08 -26.10
C VAL A 112 7.68 -6.40 -26.75
N ALA A 113 7.43 -6.53 -28.06
CA ALA A 113 7.79 -7.71 -28.85
C ALA A 113 9.28 -8.02 -28.65
N GLY A 114 9.57 -9.11 -27.92
CA GLY A 114 10.91 -9.68 -27.82
C GLY A 114 11.24 -10.40 -29.10
N GLY A 115 12.51 -10.29 -29.56
CA GLY A 115 13.05 -11.02 -30.68
C GLY A 115 12.85 -12.54 -30.59
N PRO A 116 13.14 -13.28 -31.67
CA PRO A 116 12.85 -14.71 -31.81
C PRO A 116 13.72 -15.55 -30.87
N GLY A 117 13.12 -16.18 -29.89
CA GLY A 117 13.81 -17.16 -29.04
C GLY A 117 13.31 -17.19 -27.59
N GLY A 118 12.23 -17.92 -27.33
CA GLY A 118 11.80 -18.18 -25.95
C GLY A 118 10.39 -18.78 -25.88
N SER A 119 10.28 -20.08 -26.07
CA SER A 119 9.06 -20.84 -25.78
C SER A 119 8.90 -21.01 -24.27
N SER A 120 7.89 -20.37 -23.68
CA SER A 120 7.45 -20.62 -22.31
C SER A 120 5.94 -20.88 -22.25
N PRO A 121 5.46 -21.79 -21.38
CA PRO A 121 4.09 -22.26 -21.37
C PRO A 121 3.14 -21.24 -20.73
N GLY A 122 2.50 -20.45 -21.58
CA GLY A 122 1.48 -19.48 -21.22
C GLY A 122 0.74 -19.04 -22.48
N LYS A 123 0.15 -19.99 -23.19
CA LYS A 123 -0.45 -19.82 -24.54
C LYS A 123 -1.73 -18.96 -24.63
N ALA A 124 -2.12 -18.24 -23.57
CA ALA A 124 -3.44 -17.58 -23.56
C ALA A 124 -3.47 -16.07 -23.82
N LEU A 125 -2.33 -15.37 -23.94
CA LEU A 125 -2.33 -13.90 -24.01
C LEU A 125 -1.37 -13.34 -25.08
N HIS A 126 -1.38 -13.83 -26.29
CA HIS A 126 -0.62 -13.29 -27.43
C HIS A 126 -1.54 -12.42 -28.30
N GLY A 127 -1.14 -11.19 -28.58
CA GLY A 127 -1.87 -10.23 -29.44
C GLY A 127 -3.18 -9.75 -28.81
N GLY A 128 -3.26 -8.50 -28.35
CA GLY A 128 -4.48 -7.95 -27.74
C GLY A 128 -4.49 -7.93 -26.21
N ARG A 129 -3.36 -8.19 -25.54
CA ARG A 129 -3.33 -8.24 -24.06
C ARG A 129 -3.75 -6.93 -23.40
N ARG A 130 -3.33 -5.78 -23.98
CA ARG A 130 -3.76 -4.47 -23.50
C ARG A 130 -5.27 -4.30 -23.61
N GLU A 131 -5.83 -4.65 -24.75
CA GLU A 131 -7.27 -4.56 -25.01
C GLU A 131 -8.04 -5.46 -24.04
N GLN A 132 -7.54 -6.67 -23.77
CA GLN A 132 -8.16 -7.58 -22.78
C GLN A 132 -8.09 -7.01 -21.36
N LEU A 133 -6.92 -6.52 -20.93
CA LEU A 133 -6.78 -5.90 -19.61
C LEU A 133 -7.61 -4.62 -19.49
N LEU A 134 -7.59 -3.79 -20.51
CA LEU A 134 -8.42 -2.58 -20.54
C LEU A 134 -9.92 -2.94 -20.51
N GLY A 135 -10.33 -3.99 -21.20
CA GLY A 135 -11.70 -4.52 -21.15
C GLY A 135 -12.08 -4.91 -19.72
N ILE A 136 -11.28 -5.76 -19.08
CA ILE A 136 -11.52 -6.20 -17.67
C ILE A 136 -11.58 -5.00 -16.73
N VAL A 137 -10.63 -4.08 -16.86
CA VAL A 137 -10.57 -2.88 -16.01
C VAL A 137 -11.78 -1.98 -16.23
N THR A 138 -12.21 -1.80 -17.48
CA THR A 138 -13.41 -1.01 -17.82
C THR A 138 -14.67 -1.68 -17.32
N ASP A 139 -14.81 -3.00 -17.45
CA ASP A 139 -15.96 -3.76 -16.95
C ASP A 139 -16.08 -3.63 -15.42
N CYS A 140 -14.96 -3.69 -14.69
CA CYS A 140 -14.94 -3.44 -13.24
C CYS A 140 -15.40 -2.03 -12.89
N LEU A 141 -14.89 -1.04 -13.62
CA LEU A 141 -15.26 0.35 -13.42
C LEU A 141 -16.76 0.58 -13.68
N GLU A 142 -17.31 0.02 -14.75
CA GLU A 142 -18.74 0.14 -15.07
C GLU A 142 -19.63 -0.55 -14.01
N GLN A 143 -19.21 -1.69 -13.46
CA GLN A 143 -19.91 -2.33 -12.34
C GLN A 143 -19.92 -1.43 -11.10
N LEU A 144 -18.80 -0.77 -10.78
CA LEU A 144 -18.74 0.20 -9.68
C LEU A 144 -19.64 1.40 -9.95
N ARG A 145 -19.62 1.97 -11.15
CA ARG A 145 -20.53 3.07 -11.57
C ARG A 145 -22.01 2.70 -11.49
N GLY A 146 -22.33 1.42 -11.73
CA GLY A 146 -23.70 0.90 -11.56
C GLY A 146 -24.15 0.83 -10.09
N THR A 147 -23.19 0.72 -9.16
CA THR A 147 -23.45 0.45 -7.75
C THR A 147 -23.31 1.71 -6.87
N TYR A 148 -22.39 2.60 -7.20
CA TYR A 148 -22.03 3.79 -6.45
C TYR A 148 -22.47 5.07 -7.15
N ASP A 149 -22.64 6.15 -6.39
CA ASP A 149 -23.04 7.46 -6.92
C ASP A 149 -21.88 8.16 -7.63
N ALA A 150 -20.64 7.90 -7.19
CA ALA A 150 -19.42 8.42 -7.80
C ALA A 150 -18.28 7.39 -7.68
N VAL A 151 -17.33 7.42 -8.63
CA VAL A 151 -16.11 6.62 -8.58
C VAL A 151 -14.90 7.55 -8.68
N ILE A 152 -14.00 7.47 -7.69
CA ILE A 152 -12.75 8.24 -7.68
C ILE A 152 -11.61 7.30 -8.06
N CYS A 153 -11.07 7.53 -9.25
CA CYS A 153 -9.97 6.74 -9.79
C CYS A 153 -8.62 7.31 -9.37
N GLU A 154 -7.69 6.45 -9.01
CA GLU A 154 -6.29 6.81 -8.82
C GLU A 154 -5.44 6.33 -9.99
N GLY A 155 -4.66 7.22 -10.57
CA GLY A 155 -3.65 6.89 -11.57
C GLY A 155 -2.39 6.27 -10.96
N ALA A 156 -1.48 5.80 -11.82
CA ALA A 156 -0.17 5.32 -11.40
C ALA A 156 0.95 6.07 -12.15
N GLY A 157 2.02 6.42 -11.45
CA GLY A 157 3.11 7.23 -12.00
C GLY A 157 2.60 8.57 -12.53
N SER A 158 2.98 8.92 -13.76
CA SER A 158 2.55 10.12 -14.46
C SER A 158 1.84 9.77 -15.77
N PRO A 159 0.77 10.49 -16.17
CA PRO A 159 0.18 10.33 -17.49
C PRO A 159 1.13 10.74 -18.63
N ALA A 160 2.20 11.48 -18.30
CA ALA A 160 3.23 11.92 -19.25
C ALA A 160 4.35 10.88 -19.49
N GLU A 161 4.19 9.63 -19.01
CA GLU A 161 5.06 8.51 -19.39
C GLU A 161 4.79 8.11 -20.85
N ILE A 162 5.21 8.98 -21.79
CA ILE A 162 4.90 8.87 -23.22
C ILE A 162 5.41 7.57 -23.85
N ASN A 163 6.50 7.00 -23.32
CA ASN A 163 7.06 5.70 -23.68
C ASN A 163 6.12 4.53 -23.33
N LEU A 164 5.24 4.69 -22.33
CA LEU A 164 4.28 3.69 -21.89
C LEU A 164 2.86 3.98 -22.36
N ARG A 165 2.63 5.11 -23.05
CA ARG A 165 1.28 5.58 -23.44
C ARG A 165 0.47 4.54 -24.21
N ARG A 166 1.12 3.76 -25.08
CA ARG A 166 0.45 2.72 -25.88
C ARG A 166 -0.08 1.56 -25.04
N THR A 167 0.46 1.36 -23.85
CA THR A 167 0.11 0.27 -22.93
C THR A 167 -0.62 0.77 -21.69
N ASP A 168 -0.87 2.07 -21.60
CA ASP A 168 -1.54 2.70 -20.48
C ASP A 168 -2.99 2.22 -20.33
N ILE A 169 -3.27 1.61 -19.20
CA ILE A 169 -4.61 1.17 -18.76
C ILE A 169 -5.00 1.84 -17.43
N VAL A 170 -4.19 2.78 -16.91
CA VAL A 170 -4.28 3.29 -15.53
C VAL A 170 -4.60 4.78 -15.50
N ASN A 171 -3.97 5.57 -16.37
CA ASN A 171 -4.14 7.01 -16.44
C ASN A 171 -5.10 7.37 -17.59
N MET A 172 -4.56 7.82 -18.72
CA MET A 172 -5.38 8.29 -19.83
C MET A 172 -6.15 7.15 -20.52
N GLY A 173 -5.69 5.88 -20.39
CA GLY A 173 -6.46 4.73 -20.87
C GLY A 173 -7.84 4.65 -20.21
N ILE A 174 -7.90 4.74 -18.89
CA ILE A 174 -9.16 4.76 -18.14
C ILE A 174 -9.90 6.09 -18.30
N ALA A 175 -9.20 7.23 -18.23
CA ALA A 175 -9.83 8.54 -18.40
C ALA A 175 -10.62 8.63 -19.71
N ARG A 176 -10.05 8.13 -20.82
CA ARG A 176 -10.73 8.07 -22.11
C ARG A 176 -11.91 7.10 -22.13
N ALA A 177 -11.69 5.87 -21.63
CA ALA A 177 -12.73 4.85 -21.65
C ALA A 177 -13.98 5.29 -20.87
N ALA A 178 -13.78 5.90 -19.70
CA ALA A 178 -14.87 6.38 -18.84
C ALA A 178 -15.29 7.82 -19.10
N ARG A 179 -14.56 8.58 -19.94
CA ARG A 179 -14.71 10.02 -20.15
C ARG A 179 -14.60 10.84 -18.84
N PHE A 180 -13.72 10.42 -17.96
CA PHE A 180 -13.51 11.09 -16.68
C PHE A 180 -12.60 12.31 -16.82
N PRO A 181 -12.93 13.41 -16.14
CA PRO A 181 -12.01 14.52 -15.95
C PRO A 181 -10.81 14.05 -15.14
N VAL A 182 -9.67 14.66 -15.39
CA VAL A 182 -8.40 14.34 -14.72
C VAL A 182 -7.91 15.56 -13.97
N VAL A 183 -7.65 15.40 -12.67
CA VAL A 183 -6.94 16.37 -11.85
C VAL A 183 -5.51 15.86 -11.63
N VAL A 184 -4.52 16.66 -12.01
CA VAL A 184 -3.10 16.30 -11.86
C VAL A 184 -2.55 16.88 -10.56
N VAL A 185 -2.08 16.01 -9.68
CA VAL A 185 -1.47 16.34 -8.38
C VAL A 185 0.04 16.53 -8.57
N GLY A 186 0.58 17.61 -8.05
CA GLY A 186 2.01 17.90 -8.07
C GLY A 186 2.58 18.11 -6.67
N ASP A 187 3.75 17.53 -6.41
CA ASP A 187 4.53 17.70 -5.19
C ASP A 187 5.38 18.98 -5.29
N ILE A 188 5.04 20.00 -4.50
CA ILE A 188 5.77 21.29 -4.52
C ILE A 188 7.05 21.25 -3.68
N ASP A 189 7.15 20.35 -2.71
CA ASP A 189 8.31 20.24 -1.80
C ASP A 189 9.60 19.88 -2.56
N ARG A 190 9.47 19.24 -3.73
CA ARG A 190 10.59 18.92 -4.64
C ARG A 190 11.02 20.08 -5.55
N GLY A 191 10.25 21.16 -5.61
CA GLY A 191 10.45 22.27 -6.54
C GLY A 191 9.96 22.00 -7.96
N GLY A 192 9.79 23.06 -8.76
CA GLY A 192 9.44 22.96 -10.18
C GLY A 192 8.02 22.48 -10.49
N VAL A 193 7.07 22.57 -9.55
CA VAL A 193 5.71 22.04 -9.70
C VAL A 193 4.97 22.62 -10.90
N PHE A 194 5.11 23.92 -11.18
CA PHE A 194 4.47 24.59 -12.34
C PHE A 194 4.99 24.06 -13.67
N ALA A 195 6.33 23.85 -13.77
CA ALA A 195 6.93 23.22 -14.95
C ALA A 195 6.45 21.78 -15.12
N SER A 196 6.32 21.04 -14.02
CA SER A 196 5.81 19.67 -14.03
C SER A 196 4.34 19.60 -14.50
N PHE A 197 3.48 20.50 -14.06
CA PHE A 197 2.09 20.59 -14.53
C PHE A 197 2.00 20.91 -16.01
N PHE A 198 2.74 21.94 -16.45
CA PHE A 198 2.77 22.33 -17.85
C PHE A 198 3.31 21.20 -18.73
N GLY A 199 4.48 20.65 -18.37
CA GLY A 199 5.13 19.57 -19.13
C GLY A 199 4.28 18.29 -19.17
N THR A 200 3.66 17.91 -18.04
CA THR A 200 2.75 16.77 -18.00
C THR A 200 1.61 16.93 -18.99
N THR A 201 1.00 18.12 -19.04
CA THR A 201 -0.11 18.38 -19.97
C THR A 201 0.38 18.46 -21.41
N ALA A 202 1.45 19.22 -21.69
CA ALA A 202 1.96 19.48 -23.04
C ALA A 202 2.49 18.22 -23.76
N LEU A 203 2.87 17.18 -23.03
CA LEU A 203 3.33 15.91 -23.60
C LEU A 203 2.18 14.94 -23.96
N LEU A 204 0.93 15.29 -23.70
CA LEU A 204 -0.23 14.45 -24.00
C LEU A 204 -0.81 14.78 -25.38
N SER A 205 -1.51 13.83 -25.99
CA SER A 205 -2.26 14.07 -27.23
C SER A 205 -3.40 15.07 -27.03
N PRO A 206 -3.91 15.70 -28.09
CA PRO A 206 -5.04 16.63 -27.98
C PRO A 206 -6.25 16.04 -27.23
N GLU A 207 -6.57 14.78 -27.50
CA GLU A 207 -7.70 14.09 -26.89
C GLU A 207 -7.45 13.84 -25.38
N ASP A 208 -6.20 13.49 -25.00
CA ASP A 208 -5.83 13.32 -23.59
C ASP A 208 -5.85 14.66 -22.86
N GLN A 209 -5.29 15.70 -23.50
CA GLN A 209 -5.29 17.06 -22.93
C GLN A 209 -6.69 17.59 -22.67
N SER A 210 -7.66 17.23 -23.50
CA SER A 210 -9.06 17.67 -23.32
C SER A 210 -9.70 17.13 -22.05
N LEU A 211 -9.16 16.06 -21.47
CA LEU A 211 -9.62 15.47 -20.20
C LEU A 211 -8.88 16.04 -18.98
N ILE A 212 -7.69 16.65 -19.16
CA ILE A 212 -6.97 17.30 -18.05
C ILE A 212 -7.74 18.55 -17.65
N ALA A 213 -8.54 18.44 -16.60
CA ALA A 213 -9.41 19.51 -16.13
C ALA A 213 -8.64 20.60 -15.34
N GLY A 214 -7.59 20.21 -14.62
CA GLY A 214 -6.78 21.14 -13.85
C GLY A 214 -5.79 20.46 -12.92
N TYR A 215 -5.33 21.21 -11.94
CA TYR A 215 -4.21 20.86 -11.10
C TYR A 215 -4.56 20.93 -9.61
N MET A 216 -3.77 20.21 -8.78
CA MET A 216 -3.78 20.33 -7.33
C MET A 216 -2.34 20.32 -6.82
N VAL A 217 -1.96 21.35 -6.10
CA VAL A 217 -0.66 21.46 -5.46
C VAL A 217 -0.71 20.71 -4.13
N ASN A 218 0.25 19.82 -3.88
CA ASN A 218 0.32 19.04 -2.65
C ASN A 218 1.64 19.29 -1.92
N LYS A 219 1.66 19.02 -0.62
CA LYS A 219 2.80 19.16 0.30
C LYS A 219 3.31 20.59 0.40
N PHE A 220 2.41 21.56 0.34
CA PHE A 220 2.78 22.98 0.44
C PHE A 220 3.19 23.36 1.87
N ARG A 221 4.22 24.20 1.98
CA ARG A 221 4.69 24.78 3.23
C ARG A 221 4.80 26.29 3.06
N GLY A 222 4.13 27.06 3.90
CA GLY A 222 4.22 28.51 3.91
C GLY A 222 2.90 29.21 3.61
N ASP A 223 2.95 30.43 3.11
CA ASP A 223 1.80 31.27 2.79
C ASP A 223 1.33 31.01 1.35
N VAL A 224 0.10 30.52 1.21
CA VAL A 224 -0.52 30.20 -0.10
C VAL A 224 -0.61 31.43 -1.01
N SER A 225 -0.75 32.63 -0.46
CA SER A 225 -0.82 33.87 -1.26
C SER A 225 0.41 34.09 -2.14
N LEU A 226 1.57 33.57 -1.73
CA LEU A 226 2.80 33.63 -2.53
C LEU A 226 2.75 32.76 -3.81
N LEU A 227 1.86 31.74 -3.84
CA LEU A 227 1.65 30.91 -5.02
C LEU A 227 0.62 31.48 -6.00
N GLU A 228 -0.28 32.33 -5.55
CA GLU A 228 -1.40 32.84 -6.36
C GLU A 228 -0.95 33.41 -7.72
N PRO A 229 0.10 34.28 -7.80
CA PRO A 229 0.56 34.78 -9.08
C PRO A 229 1.06 33.69 -10.03
N GLY A 230 1.71 32.65 -9.49
CA GLY A 230 2.19 31.51 -10.27
C GLY A 230 1.05 30.62 -10.78
N MET A 231 0.05 30.39 -9.94
CA MET A 231 -1.15 29.64 -10.33
C MET A 231 -1.95 30.38 -11.42
N GLU A 232 -2.08 31.71 -11.31
CA GLU A 232 -2.77 32.51 -12.32
C GLU A 232 -1.98 32.55 -13.65
N MET A 233 -0.66 32.67 -13.61
CA MET A 233 0.18 32.53 -14.81
C MET A 233 0.03 31.16 -15.46
N LEU A 234 0.04 30.07 -14.65
CA LEU A 234 -0.18 28.73 -15.18
C LEU A 234 -1.56 28.59 -15.83
N ARG A 235 -2.59 29.14 -15.18
CA ARG A 235 -3.96 29.18 -15.74
C ARG A 235 -4.00 29.95 -17.05
N GLY A 236 -3.35 31.09 -17.15
CA GLY A 236 -3.23 31.88 -18.37
C GLY A 236 -2.56 31.09 -19.52
N LEU A 237 -1.52 30.31 -19.21
CA LEU A 237 -0.82 29.47 -20.19
C LEU A 237 -1.60 28.23 -20.60
N THR A 238 -2.34 27.62 -19.69
CA THR A 238 -2.92 26.28 -19.89
C THR A 238 -4.44 26.28 -20.04
N GLY A 239 -5.11 27.34 -19.64
CA GLY A 239 -6.57 27.40 -19.53
C GLY A 239 -7.15 26.56 -18.38
N ARG A 240 -6.30 25.96 -17.54
CA ARG A 240 -6.68 24.99 -16.50
C ARG A 240 -6.52 25.59 -15.12
N ALA A 241 -7.53 25.40 -14.26
CA ALA A 241 -7.53 25.92 -12.90
C ALA A 241 -6.66 25.05 -11.97
N THR A 242 -6.17 25.65 -10.88
CA THR A 242 -5.69 24.91 -9.71
C THR A 242 -6.85 24.76 -8.73
N TYR A 243 -7.25 23.52 -8.45
CA TYR A 243 -8.42 23.19 -7.62
C TYR A 243 -8.11 23.10 -6.12
N GLY A 244 -6.84 23.24 -5.72
CA GLY A 244 -6.47 23.26 -4.31
C GLY A 244 -4.97 23.34 -4.11
N VAL A 245 -4.60 23.82 -2.92
CA VAL A 245 -3.22 23.84 -2.40
C VAL A 245 -3.24 23.16 -1.05
N LEU A 246 -2.85 21.88 -1.01
CA LEU A 246 -2.89 21.07 0.20
C LEU A 246 -1.61 21.29 1.02
N PRO A 247 -1.72 21.64 2.29
CA PRO A 247 -0.56 21.84 3.15
C PRO A 247 0.16 20.50 3.42
N PHE A 248 1.47 20.59 3.64
CA PHE A 248 2.23 19.46 4.14
C PHE A 248 1.76 19.13 5.58
N ARG A 249 1.39 17.88 5.79
CA ARG A 249 1.03 17.38 7.12
C ARG A 249 2.07 16.36 7.58
N HIS A 250 2.65 16.59 8.76
CA HIS A 250 3.48 15.63 9.46
C HIS A 250 2.59 14.58 10.14
N GLY A 251 3.10 13.36 10.28
CA GLY A 251 2.46 12.32 11.08
C GLY A 251 1.18 11.73 10.49
N LEU A 252 0.96 11.88 9.18
CA LEU A 252 -0.06 11.10 8.50
C LEU A 252 0.38 9.62 8.53
N GLY A 253 -0.16 8.85 9.48
CA GLY A 253 0.05 7.40 9.62
C GLY A 253 -0.76 6.59 8.61
N ILE A 254 -0.71 6.97 7.32
CA ILE A 254 -1.48 6.34 6.25
C ILE A 254 -0.63 5.25 5.63
N ASP A 255 -1.28 4.18 5.17
CA ASP A 255 -0.66 3.10 4.41
C ASP A 255 0.05 3.68 3.17
N GLU A 256 1.36 3.91 3.27
CA GLU A 256 2.15 4.43 2.15
C GLU A 256 2.25 3.37 1.04
N GLU A 257 2.04 3.79 -0.21
CA GLU A 257 2.48 3.01 -1.36
C GLU A 257 4.01 2.91 -1.38
N ASP A 258 4.52 1.81 -1.88
CA ASP A 258 5.92 1.34 -2.00
C ASP A 258 7.09 2.35 -2.09
N GLY A 259 6.91 3.65 -1.83
CA GLY A 259 7.97 4.66 -1.77
C GLY A 259 9.09 4.39 -0.74
N LEU A 260 8.93 3.35 0.03
CA LEU A 260 9.73 2.98 1.19
C LEU A 260 11.13 2.43 0.91
N ARG A 261 11.49 2.06 -0.31
CA ARG A 261 12.84 1.51 -0.59
C ARG A 261 14.00 2.46 -0.25
N VAL A 262 13.75 3.76 -0.23
CA VAL A 262 14.78 4.78 0.08
C VAL A 262 14.65 5.31 1.52
N SER A 263 13.46 5.27 2.11
CA SER A 263 13.15 5.91 3.39
C SER A 263 13.24 5.01 4.63
N LEU A 264 13.23 3.66 4.48
CA LEU A 264 13.22 2.74 5.62
C LEU A 264 14.54 2.64 6.38
N ARG A 265 15.68 2.98 5.76
CA ARG A 265 16.97 2.98 6.46
C ARG A 265 17.00 4.11 7.48
N GLY A 266 16.88 3.76 8.75
CA GLY A 266 16.90 4.72 9.86
C GLY A 266 15.59 5.47 10.07
N ALA A 267 14.51 5.09 9.38
CA ALA A 267 13.19 5.63 9.67
C ALA A 267 12.75 5.16 11.07
N VAL A 268 12.62 6.09 11.97
CA VAL A 268 11.98 5.89 13.26
C VAL A 268 10.50 6.22 13.06
N ARG A 269 9.63 5.22 13.18
CA ARG A 269 8.21 5.44 13.34
C ARG A 269 7.95 5.65 14.82
N GLU A 270 8.04 6.87 15.25
CA GLU A 270 7.46 7.28 16.52
C GLU A 270 5.99 7.61 16.24
N SER A 271 5.07 7.03 17.01
CA SER A 271 3.77 7.68 17.14
C SER A 271 4.03 9.12 17.52
N VAL A 272 3.21 10.06 17.07
CA VAL A 272 3.17 11.43 17.64
C VAL A 272 2.71 11.23 19.07
N VAL A 273 3.68 11.12 19.96
CA VAL A 273 3.69 10.30 21.14
C VAL A 273 2.92 11.00 22.23
N ALA A 274 1.83 10.39 22.63
CA ALA A 274 1.47 10.47 24.03
C ALA A 274 2.61 9.81 24.84
N PRO A 275 3.05 10.41 25.95
CA PRO A 275 4.08 9.83 26.80
C PRO A 275 3.67 8.41 27.24
N PRO A 276 4.64 7.49 27.52
CA PRO A 276 4.30 6.18 28.01
C PRO A 276 3.46 6.25 29.29
N VAL A 277 2.48 5.36 29.41
CA VAL A 277 1.67 5.24 30.63
C VAL A 277 2.51 4.67 31.78
N GLY A 278 3.45 3.76 31.45
CA GLY A 278 4.40 3.17 32.39
C GLY A 278 5.69 3.99 32.52
N GLU A 279 6.68 3.40 33.22
CA GLU A 279 7.98 4.04 33.45
C GLU A 279 8.93 3.87 32.25
N ASP A 280 8.82 2.74 31.54
CA ASP A 280 9.73 2.36 30.47
C ASP A 280 9.07 2.49 29.08
N VAL A 281 9.90 2.76 28.07
CA VAL A 281 9.57 2.69 26.64
C VAL A 281 9.93 1.31 26.12
N LEU A 282 9.13 0.74 25.23
CA LEU A 282 9.48 -0.47 24.47
C LEU A 282 10.08 -0.09 23.11
N ARG A 283 11.26 -0.63 22.83
CA ARG A 283 11.96 -0.47 21.56
C ARG A 283 11.74 -1.70 20.68
N VAL A 284 11.10 -1.51 19.55
CA VAL A 284 10.84 -2.55 18.56
C VAL A 284 11.76 -2.35 17.36
N ALA A 285 12.59 -3.34 17.04
CA ALA A 285 13.42 -3.35 15.84
C ALA A 285 12.81 -4.28 14.80
N VAL A 286 12.54 -3.77 13.60
CA VAL A 286 12.00 -4.51 12.46
C VAL A 286 13.11 -4.76 11.46
N CYS A 287 13.42 -6.03 11.15
CA CYS A 287 14.42 -6.37 10.15
C CYS A 287 13.96 -5.91 8.76
N ALA A 288 14.70 -5.00 8.12
CA ALA A 288 14.37 -4.44 6.80
C ALA A 288 14.72 -5.44 5.67
N VAL A 289 14.10 -6.61 5.70
CA VAL A 289 14.38 -7.71 4.77
C VAL A 289 14.05 -7.35 3.31
N PRO A 290 14.73 -7.94 2.32
CA PRO A 290 14.39 -7.77 0.91
C PRO A 290 12.96 -8.20 0.61
N LEU A 291 12.30 -7.48 -0.31
CA LEU A 291 10.91 -7.76 -0.71
C LEU A 291 9.94 -7.82 0.48
N MET A 292 10.23 -7.02 1.52
CA MET A 292 9.34 -6.86 2.67
C MET A 292 7.93 -6.54 2.19
N SER A 293 6.95 -7.22 2.75
CA SER A 293 5.53 -7.08 2.43
C SER A 293 4.72 -6.86 3.70
N ASN A 294 3.62 -6.12 3.57
CA ASN A 294 2.70 -5.84 4.68
C ASN A 294 3.41 -5.28 5.92
N PHE A 295 4.38 -4.39 5.71
CA PHE A 295 5.11 -3.74 6.80
C PHE A 295 4.20 -2.91 7.72
N THR A 296 2.96 -2.66 7.31
CA THR A 296 1.92 -2.03 8.13
C THR A 296 1.51 -2.87 9.35
N ASP A 297 1.91 -4.14 9.42
CA ASP A 297 1.69 -4.97 10.61
C ASP A 297 2.24 -4.33 11.90
N VAL A 298 3.31 -3.53 11.79
CA VAL A 298 3.93 -2.86 12.95
C VAL A 298 3.39 -1.45 13.22
N ASP A 299 2.49 -0.93 12.39
CA ASP A 299 1.90 0.40 12.58
C ASP A 299 1.04 0.44 13.86
N ALA A 300 0.34 -0.67 14.16
CA ALA A 300 -0.41 -0.79 15.40
C ALA A 300 0.49 -0.80 16.64
N LEU A 301 1.72 -1.32 16.55
CA LEU A 301 2.71 -1.21 17.62
C LEU A 301 3.18 0.23 17.76
N ALA A 302 3.47 0.91 16.64
CA ALA A 302 3.91 2.30 16.65
C ALA A 302 2.81 3.26 17.14
N ALA A 303 1.54 2.89 17.03
CA ALA A 303 0.41 3.66 17.54
C ALA A 303 0.25 3.57 19.08
N GLU A 304 0.88 2.59 19.72
CA GLU A 304 0.80 2.41 21.18
C GLU A 304 1.71 3.41 21.91
N PRO A 305 1.20 4.22 22.85
CA PRO A 305 2.01 5.15 23.62
C PRO A 305 3.20 4.47 24.31
N GLY A 306 4.40 5.05 24.13
CA GLY A 306 5.63 4.50 24.69
C GLY A 306 6.24 3.34 23.91
N VAL A 307 5.73 3.02 22.71
CA VAL A 307 6.38 2.05 21.80
C VAL A 307 7.08 2.80 20.68
N VAL A 308 8.37 2.51 20.48
CA VAL A 308 9.20 3.08 19.42
C VAL A 308 9.56 1.99 18.42
N VAL A 309 9.13 2.12 17.17
CA VAL A 309 9.41 1.16 16.10
C VAL A 309 10.47 1.73 15.17
N ARG A 310 11.51 0.97 14.88
CA ARG A 310 12.55 1.32 13.92
C ARG A 310 12.84 0.17 12.98
N PHE A 311 13.18 0.50 11.73
CA PHE A 311 13.63 -0.48 10.74
C PHE A 311 15.15 -0.54 10.74
N VAL A 312 15.70 -1.76 10.77
CA VAL A 312 17.13 -2.01 10.94
C VAL A 312 17.66 -2.99 9.90
N ASP A 313 18.91 -2.81 9.50
CA ASP A 313 19.57 -3.67 8.51
C ASP A 313 20.94 -4.19 8.97
N ARG A 314 21.32 -3.94 10.25
CA ARG A 314 22.58 -4.36 10.86
C ARG A 314 22.37 -5.03 12.21
N ALA A 315 23.19 -6.02 12.51
CA ALA A 315 23.07 -6.82 13.73
C ALA A 315 23.25 -5.99 15.02
N GLU A 316 24.11 -4.96 14.98
CA GLU A 316 24.36 -4.09 16.14
C GLU A 316 23.12 -3.31 16.57
N GLU A 317 22.24 -3.01 15.62
CA GLU A 317 21.01 -2.26 15.85
C GLU A 317 19.94 -3.06 16.59
N LEU A 318 20.13 -4.38 16.74
CA LEU A 318 19.26 -5.25 17.54
C LEU A 318 19.59 -5.22 19.04
N ALA A 319 20.74 -4.70 19.43
CA ALA A 319 21.28 -4.85 20.79
C ALA A 319 20.38 -4.23 21.86
N ASP A 320 19.82 -3.05 21.62
CA ASP A 320 18.97 -2.32 22.56
C ASP A 320 17.46 -2.54 22.34
N ALA A 321 17.07 -3.39 21.36
CA ALA A 321 15.68 -3.68 21.10
C ALA A 321 15.07 -4.58 22.19
N ASP A 322 13.87 -4.28 22.65
CA ASP A 322 13.09 -5.10 23.56
C ASP A 322 12.36 -6.21 22.79
N LEU A 323 11.87 -5.91 21.59
CA LEU A 323 11.29 -6.85 20.63
C LEU A 323 12.02 -6.74 19.28
N VAL A 324 12.32 -7.88 18.66
CA VAL A 324 12.71 -7.90 17.24
C VAL A 324 11.62 -8.55 16.41
N VAL A 325 11.22 -7.88 15.33
CA VAL A 325 10.23 -8.38 14.36
C VAL A 325 10.95 -8.77 13.08
N VAL A 326 10.76 -10.02 12.65
CA VAL A 326 11.07 -10.47 11.28
C VAL A 326 9.76 -10.39 10.49
N PRO A 327 9.61 -9.39 9.61
CA PRO A 327 8.32 -9.09 8.99
C PRO A 327 8.00 -10.03 7.83
N GLY A 328 6.81 -9.87 7.27
CA GLY A 328 6.41 -10.51 6.04
C GLY A 328 7.34 -10.16 4.87
N THR A 329 7.56 -11.12 4.01
CA THR A 329 8.34 -10.94 2.79
C THR A 329 7.80 -11.84 1.68
N ARG A 330 7.84 -11.34 0.45
CA ARG A 330 7.54 -12.17 -0.72
C ARG A 330 8.71 -13.07 -1.14
N GLY A 331 9.87 -12.89 -0.57
CA GLY A 331 11.06 -13.69 -0.92
C GLY A 331 11.66 -14.35 0.31
N THR A 332 10.99 -15.36 0.88
CA THR A 332 11.37 -16.01 2.15
C THR A 332 12.80 -16.52 2.14
N VAL A 333 13.20 -17.30 1.12
CA VAL A 333 14.57 -17.81 1.00
C VAL A 333 15.58 -16.68 0.79
N LYS A 334 15.23 -15.65 0.01
CA LYS A 334 16.08 -14.48 -0.21
C LYS A 334 16.26 -13.66 1.07
N ALA A 335 15.20 -13.51 1.86
CA ALA A 335 15.26 -12.84 3.16
C ALA A 335 16.14 -13.61 4.15
N LEU A 336 16.02 -14.93 4.21
CA LEU A 336 16.88 -15.79 5.03
C LEU A 336 18.36 -15.65 4.65
N ALA A 337 18.69 -15.71 3.37
CA ALA A 337 20.06 -15.53 2.89
C ALA A 337 20.60 -14.14 3.28
N TRP A 338 19.78 -13.09 3.13
CA TRP A 338 20.14 -11.73 3.50
C TRP A 338 20.36 -11.57 5.02
N LEU A 339 19.51 -12.19 5.86
CA LEU A 339 19.69 -12.19 7.31
C LEU A 339 21.02 -12.85 7.72
N ARG A 340 21.38 -13.95 7.05
CA ARG A 340 22.67 -14.65 7.27
C ARG A 340 23.86 -13.79 6.85
N GLU A 341 23.81 -13.22 5.66
CA GLU A 341 24.88 -12.39 5.10
C GLU A 341 25.16 -11.15 5.98
N ARG A 342 24.13 -10.59 6.61
CA ARG A 342 24.22 -9.40 7.48
C ARG A 342 24.51 -9.70 8.94
N GLY A 343 24.69 -10.97 9.32
CA GLY A 343 24.89 -11.39 10.70
C GLY A 343 23.65 -11.22 11.61
N LEU A 344 22.51 -10.84 11.02
CA LEU A 344 21.23 -10.70 11.72
C LEU A 344 20.71 -12.07 12.17
N ALA A 345 20.93 -13.14 11.37
CA ALA A 345 20.57 -14.50 11.74
C ALA A 345 21.24 -14.93 13.05
N ASP A 346 22.55 -14.74 13.19
CA ASP A 346 23.29 -15.06 14.40
C ASP A 346 22.84 -14.21 15.60
N ALA A 347 22.51 -12.95 15.36
CA ALA A 347 21.97 -12.08 16.40
C ALA A 347 20.58 -12.55 16.88
N LEU A 348 19.70 -13.02 15.98
CA LEU A 348 18.40 -13.61 16.32
C LEU A 348 18.56 -14.91 17.12
N LEU A 349 19.48 -15.79 16.71
CA LEU A 349 19.78 -17.04 17.44
C LEU A 349 20.27 -16.76 18.86
N ARG A 350 21.23 -15.85 19.05
CA ARG A 350 21.71 -15.45 20.37
C ARG A 350 20.58 -14.86 21.22
N ARG A 351 19.79 -13.96 20.61
CA ARG A 351 18.66 -13.30 21.26
C ARG A 351 17.64 -14.31 21.80
N ALA A 352 17.27 -15.31 20.99
CA ALA A 352 16.35 -16.36 21.39
C ALA A 352 16.93 -17.23 22.52
N ALA A 353 18.23 -17.58 22.46
CA ALA A 353 18.93 -18.32 23.52
C ALA A 353 19.00 -17.54 24.84
N GLU A 354 19.02 -16.20 24.78
CA GLU A 354 18.95 -15.30 25.95
C GLU A 354 17.51 -15.08 26.47
N GLY A 355 16.49 -15.69 25.84
CA GLY A 355 15.09 -15.52 26.18
C GLY A 355 14.50 -14.15 25.81
N ARG A 356 15.16 -13.40 24.92
CA ARG A 356 14.71 -12.07 24.47
C ARG A 356 13.69 -12.16 23.35
N PRO A 357 12.65 -11.30 23.33
CA PRO A 357 11.51 -11.38 22.42
C PRO A 357 11.85 -11.31 20.93
N VAL A 358 11.29 -12.25 20.14
CA VAL A 358 11.34 -12.28 18.67
C VAL A 358 9.96 -12.64 18.13
N LEU A 359 9.45 -11.89 17.16
CA LEU A 359 8.21 -12.17 16.45
C LEU A 359 8.49 -12.36 14.96
N GLY A 360 8.07 -13.49 14.41
CA GLY A 360 8.04 -13.72 12.96
C GLY A 360 6.63 -13.60 12.41
N ILE A 361 6.45 -12.80 11.35
CA ILE A 361 5.15 -12.63 10.68
C ILE A 361 5.26 -13.15 9.25
N CYS A 362 4.37 -14.05 8.82
CA CYS A 362 4.27 -14.60 7.48
C CYS A 362 5.62 -15.17 6.98
N GLY A 363 6.26 -14.55 5.99
CA GLY A 363 7.60 -14.96 5.55
C GLY A 363 8.64 -14.94 6.68
N GLY A 364 8.52 -13.99 7.62
CA GLY A 364 9.36 -13.95 8.82
C GLY A 364 9.14 -15.16 9.75
N PHE A 365 7.91 -15.58 9.94
CA PHE A 365 7.59 -16.81 10.67
C PHE A 365 8.21 -18.04 9.99
N GLN A 366 8.09 -18.11 8.66
CA GLN A 366 8.66 -19.21 7.86
C GLN A 366 10.19 -19.29 7.99
N VAL A 367 10.87 -18.13 8.01
CA VAL A 367 12.33 -18.04 8.22
C VAL A 367 12.75 -18.56 9.59
N LEU A 368 11.93 -18.37 10.64
CA LEU A 368 12.22 -18.85 12.00
C LEU A 368 12.06 -20.38 12.14
N GLY A 369 11.43 -21.06 11.18
CA GLY A 369 11.24 -22.51 11.18
C GLY A 369 12.52 -23.30 11.03
N GLU A 370 12.40 -24.64 11.10
CA GLU A 370 13.52 -25.60 10.91
C GLU A 370 13.91 -25.74 9.45
N ARG A 371 12.89 -25.85 8.54
CA ARG A 371 13.11 -26.15 7.14
C ARG A 371 12.06 -25.49 6.24
N ILE A 372 12.53 -25.06 5.08
CA ILE A 372 11.72 -24.47 4.02
C ILE A 372 11.91 -25.31 2.75
N SER A 373 10.81 -25.80 2.18
CA SER A 373 10.78 -26.50 0.89
C SER A 373 10.07 -25.63 -0.13
N ASP A 374 10.81 -25.03 -1.08
CA ASP A 374 10.29 -24.04 -2.02
C ASP A 374 10.63 -24.37 -3.48
N GLU A 375 9.67 -25.00 -4.15
CA GLU A 375 9.66 -25.26 -5.59
C GLU A 375 8.78 -24.27 -6.36
N VAL A 376 8.20 -23.27 -5.68
CA VAL A 376 7.17 -22.38 -6.23
C VAL A 376 7.69 -20.98 -6.48
N GLU A 377 8.20 -20.31 -5.43
CA GLU A 377 8.66 -18.91 -5.51
C GLU A 377 10.14 -18.81 -5.88
N SER A 378 11.04 -19.28 -5.02
CA SER A 378 12.48 -19.19 -5.24
C SER A 378 13.03 -20.35 -6.07
N ARG A 379 12.34 -21.49 -6.06
CA ARG A 379 12.77 -22.78 -6.65
C ARG A 379 14.12 -23.25 -6.10
N ALA A 380 14.43 -22.90 -4.86
CA ALA A 380 15.68 -23.26 -4.18
C ALA A 380 15.70 -24.70 -3.66
N GLY A 381 14.57 -25.43 -3.77
CA GLY A 381 14.43 -26.75 -3.17
C GLY A 381 14.31 -26.66 -1.65
N GLU A 382 15.02 -27.56 -0.95
CA GLU A 382 15.06 -27.56 0.51
C GLU A 382 16.16 -26.64 1.05
N VAL A 383 15.79 -25.79 2.01
CA VAL A 383 16.68 -24.86 2.68
C VAL A 383 16.44 -24.94 4.19
N ASP A 384 17.52 -25.03 4.99
CA ASP A 384 17.41 -24.97 6.45
C ASP A 384 17.03 -23.54 6.88
N GLY A 385 15.99 -23.41 7.72
CA GLY A 385 15.60 -22.16 8.37
C GLY A 385 16.54 -21.77 9.50
N LEU A 386 16.07 -20.93 10.43
CA LEU A 386 16.85 -20.57 11.63
C LEU A 386 16.67 -21.58 12.78
N GLY A 387 15.68 -22.48 12.73
CA GLY A 387 15.44 -23.49 13.73
C GLY A 387 15.03 -22.95 15.11
N LEU A 388 14.47 -21.74 15.15
CA LEU A 388 13.98 -21.11 16.38
C LEU A 388 12.57 -21.58 16.76
N LEU A 389 11.80 -22.05 15.77
CA LEU A 389 10.48 -22.62 15.96
C LEU A 389 10.43 -24.03 15.33
N PRO A 390 9.77 -25.02 15.99
CA PRO A 390 9.63 -26.38 15.47
C PRO A 390 8.58 -26.42 14.34
N VAL A 391 8.94 -25.85 13.21
CA VAL A 391 8.04 -25.64 12.06
C VAL A 391 8.76 -26.03 10.78
N ARG A 392 8.07 -26.79 9.92
CA ARG A 392 8.48 -27.03 8.54
C ARG A 392 7.52 -26.34 7.60
N VAL A 393 8.06 -25.68 6.59
CA VAL A 393 7.26 -24.92 5.62
C VAL A 393 7.41 -25.56 4.24
N ARG A 394 6.28 -25.81 3.59
CA ARG A 394 6.24 -26.26 2.20
C ARG A 394 5.46 -25.25 1.36
N PHE A 395 6.08 -24.75 0.30
CA PHE A 395 5.43 -23.84 -0.64
C PHE A 395 4.50 -24.60 -1.58
N GLU A 396 3.25 -24.22 -1.62
CA GLU A 396 2.21 -24.75 -2.48
C GLU A 396 1.94 -23.79 -3.66
N ARG A 397 1.47 -24.35 -4.80
CA ARG A 397 1.08 -23.51 -5.95
C ARG A 397 -0.16 -22.68 -5.67
N GLU A 398 -1.08 -23.23 -4.92
CA GLU A 398 -2.27 -22.52 -4.46
C GLU A 398 -1.89 -21.57 -3.33
N LYS A 399 -2.34 -20.33 -3.44
CA LYS A 399 -2.07 -19.28 -2.46
C LYS A 399 -3.18 -19.26 -1.42
N THR A 400 -2.81 -19.27 -0.14
CA THR A 400 -3.75 -19.05 0.95
C THR A 400 -4.15 -17.58 0.97
N LEU A 401 -5.45 -17.32 0.84
CA LEU A 401 -6.07 -16.01 0.99
C LEU A 401 -7.25 -16.16 1.95
N ALA A 402 -7.10 -15.68 3.18
CA ALA A 402 -8.09 -15.88 4.23
C ALA A 402 -8.19 -14.66 5.16
N ARG A 403 -9.31 -14.55 5.83
CA ARG A 403 -9.51 -13.61 6.96
C ARG A 403 -9.90 -14.41 8.20
N PRO A 404 -8.92 -15.01 8.88
CA PRO A 404 -9.16 -15.80 10.06
C PRO A 404 -9.57 -14.92 11.26
N VAL A 405 -10.38 -15.51 12.12
CA VAL A 405 -10.78 -14.99 13.42
C VAL A 405 -10.49 -16.06 14.46
N GLY A 406 -9.88 -15.69 15.57
CA GLY A 406 -9.51 -16.61 16.62
C GLY A 406 -9.26 -15.93 17.95
N SER A 407 -8.44 -16.55 18.78
CA SER A 407 -8.00 -15.97 20.06
C SER A 407 -6.57 -16.39 20.38
N ALA A 408 -5.82 -15.49 21.00
CA ALA A 408 -4.50 -15.77 21.56
C ALA A 408 -4.25 -14.88 22.78
N LEU A 409 -3.48 -15.35 23.75
CA LEU A 409 -3.17 -14.64 25.00
C LEU A 409 -4.44 -14.22 25.78
N GLY A 410 -5.54 -14.98 25.63
CA GLY A 410 -6.82 -14.71 26.26
C GLY A 410 -7.69 -13.65 25.58
N GLU A 411 -7.26 -13.12 24.45
CA GLU A 411 -7.95 -12.03 23.74
C GLU A 411 -8.40 -12.46 22.33
N PRO A 412 -9.51 -11.91 21.81
CA PRO A 412 -9.94 -12.15 20.45
C PRO A 412 -9.00 -11.47 19.46
N VAL A 413 -8.77 -12.12 18.33
CA VAL A 413 -7.87 -11.64 17.27
C VAL A 413 -8.51 -11.85 15.91
N GLU A 414 -8.43 -10.84 15.07
CA GLU A 414 -8.70 -10.91 13.64
C GLU A 414 -7.41 -10.69 12.85
N GLY A 415 -7.33 -11.31 11.69
CA GLY A 415 -6.17 -11.13 10.80
C GLY A 415 -6.51 -11.47 9.35
N TYR A 416 -5.48 -11.48 8.51
CA TYR A 416 -5.58 -11.99 7.15
C TYR A 416 -4.31 -12.74 6.75
N GLU A 417 -4.44 -13.69 5.85
CA GLU A 417 -3.35 -14.54 5.36
C GLU A 417 -3.18 -14.36 3.86
N ILE A 418 -1.92 -14.17 3.44
CA ILE A 418 -1.52 -14.03 2.04
C ILE A 418 -0.18 -14.74 1.84
N HIS A 419 -0.17 -16.05 1.61
CA HIS A 419 1.07 -16.79 1.47
C HIS A 419 0.93 -18.06 0.62
N HIS A 420 2.04 -18.54 0.06
CA HIS A 420 2.15 -19.82 -0.60
C HIS A 420 2.69 -20.92 0.32
N GLY A 421 3.49 -20.53 1.33
CA GLY A 421 4.08 -21.47 2.27
C GLY A 421 3.08 -21.96 3.29
N VAL A 422 2.86 -23.26 3.35
CA VAL A 422 2.03 -23.95 4.36
C VAL A 422 2.95 -24.46 5.46
N ALA A 423 2.67 -24.09 6.70
CA ALA A 423 3.45 -24.47 7.87
C ALA A 423 2.90 -25.74 8.52
N GLU A 424 3.77 -26.72 8.76
CA GLU A 424 3.55 -27.86 9.62
C GLU A 424 4.18 -27.56 10.98
N VAL A 425 3.35 -27.32 12.01
CA VAL A 425 3.79 -27.06 13.38
C VAL A 425 4.02 -28.38 14.09
N LEU A 426 5.30 -28.65 14.44
CA LEU A 426 5.73 -29.93 15.04
C LEU A 426 5.71 -29.90 16.57
N GLY A 427 5.58 -28.71 17.18
CA GLY A 427 5.62 -28.54 18.63
C GLY A 427 5.54 -27.07 19.05
N GLY A 428 5.83 -26.80 20.30
CA GLY A 428 5.68 -25.45 20.89
C GLY A 428 4.28 -25.21 21.46
N GLU A 429 4.07 -24.06 22.04
CA GLU A 429 2.75 -23.61 22.51
C GLU A 429 1.98 -23.01 21.32
N PRO A 430 0.68 -23.26 21.18
CA PRO A 430 -0.13 -22.66 20.11
C PRO A 430 -0.10 -21.12 20.18
N PHE A 431 0.09 -20.48 19.02
CA PHE A 431 0.02 -19.04 18.88
C PHE A 431 -0.58 -18.69 17.52
N LEU A 432 -1.85 -18.28 17.51
CA LEU A 432 -2.65 -18.08 16.29
C LEU A 432 -2.67 -19.36 15.42
N ASP A 433 -2.22 -19.25 14.15
CA ASP A 433 -2.05 -20.40 13.25
C ASP A 433 -0.67 -21.08 13.36
N GLY A 434 0.23 -20.47 14.13
CA GLY A 434 1.60 -20.94 14.32
C GLY A 434 1.90 -21.39 15.74
N CYS A 435 3.10 -21.06 16.24
CA CYS A 435 3.52 -21.48 17.58
C CYS A 435 4.43 -20.46 18.28
N ARG A 436 4.61 -20.71 19.58
CA ARG A 436 5.55 -20.03 20.48
C ARG A 436 6.52 -21.03 21.10
N VAL A 437 7.79 -20.64 21.21
CA VAL A 437 8.80 -21.34 22.00
C VAL A 437 9.53 -20.30 22.86
N GLY A 438 9.31 -20.32 24.17
CA GLY A 438 9.85 -19.30 25.07
C GLY A 438 9.37 -17.91 24.70
N SER A 439 10.29 -17.01 24.34
CA SER A 439 10.01 -15.64 23.90
C SER A 439 10.10 -15.46 22.38
N VAL A 440 9.95 -16.54 21.62
CA VAL A 440 9.89 -16.51 20.14
C VAL A 440 8.50 -16.89 19.70
N TRP A 441 7.83 -16.01 18.96
CA TRP A 441 6.48 -16.20 18.42
C TRP A 441 6.51 -16.21 16.90
N GLY A 442 5.63 -16.97 16.29
CA GLY A 442 5.47 -16.98 14.85
C GLY A 442 4.03 -17.22 14.41
N THR A 443 3.59 -16.50 13.39
CA THR A 443 2.24 -16.59 12.79
C THR A 443 2.27 -16.14 11.33
N HIS A 444 1.35 -16.64 10.50
CA HIS A 444 1.09 -16.07 9.17
C HIS A 444 0.13 -14.87 9.21
N TRP A 445 -0.58 -14.65 10.29
CA TRP A 445 -1.63 -13.63 10.37
C TRP A 445 -1.07 -12.22 10.34
N HIS A 446 -1.27 -11.56 9.21
CA HIS A 446 -1.12 -10.13 9.08
C HIS A 446 -2.28 -9.40 9.77
N GLY A 447 -2.03 -8.15 10.21
CA GLY A 447 -3.04 -7.33 10.86
C GLY A 447 -3.46 -7.81 12.27
N SER A 448 -2.92 -8.91 12.78
CA SER A 448 -3.30 -9.44 14.11
C SER A 448 -3.10 -8.41 15.23
N LEU A 449 -2.05 -7.59 15.14
CA LEU A 449 -1.73 -6.54 16.11
C LEU A 449 -2.69 -5.34 16.04
N GLU A 450 -3.54 -5.24 15.02
CA GLU A 450 -4.60 -4.23 14.92
C GLU A 450 -5.73 -4.50 15.95
N SER A 451 -5.85 -5.74 16.45
CA SER A 451 -6.76 -6.13 17.54
C SER A 451 -6.24 -5.58 18.89
N ASP A 452 -6.86 -4.53 19.40
CA ASP A 452 -6.37 -3.73 20.55
C ASP A 452 -6.13 -4.56 21.80
N GLY A 453 -7.05 -5.47 22.17
CA GLY A 453 -6.91 -6.36 23.31
C GLY A 453 -5.68 -7.27 23.18
N PHE A 454 -5.58 -7.95 22.03
CA PHE A 454 -4.46 -8.83 21.71
C PHE A 454 -3.13 -8.07 21.69
N ARG A 455 -3.07 -6.91 21.01
CA ARG A 455 -1.85 -6.07 21.00
C ARG A 455 -1.38 -5.75 22.41
N ARG A 456 -2.28 -5.31 23.29
CA ARG A 456 -1.95 -5.00 24.69
C ARG A 456 -1.49 -6.22 25.46
N ALA A 457 -2.12 -7.39 25.28
CA ALA A 457 -1.70 -8.63 25.92
C ALA A 457 -0.31 -9.05 25.41
N PHE A 458 -0.06 -8.99 24.10
CA PHE A 458 1.24 -9.28 23.51
C PHE A 458 2.35 -8.34 24.01
N LEU A 459 2.09 -7.02 24.09
CA LEU A 459 3.05 -6.06 24.60
C LEU A 459 3.38 -6.27 26.10
N ARG A 460 2.43 -6.77 26.92
CA ARG A 460 2.71 -7.17 28.31
C ARG A 460 3.67 -8.37 28.37
N GLU A 461 3.46 -9.38 27.50
CA GLU A 461 4.37 -10.54 27.39
C GLU A 461 5.78 -10.09 26.97
N VAL A 462 5.88 -9.22 25.96
CA VAL A 462 7.14 -8.64 25.49
C VAL A 462 7.84 -7.87 26.61
N ALA A 463 7.11 -6.99 27.31
CA ALA A 463 7.65 -6.19 28.40
C ALA A 463 8.18 -7.07 29.54
N SER A 464 7.42 -8.10 29.92
CA SER A 464 7.82 -9.07 30.96
C SER A 464 9.10 -9.81 30.57
N ALA A 465 9.18 -10.34 29.33
CA ALA A 465 10.35 -11.05 28.83
C ALA A 465 11.58 -10.13 28.66
N ALA A 466 11.37 -8.86 28.34
CA ALA A 466 12.44 -7.86 28.23
C ALA A 466 12.83 -7.21 29.58
N GLY A 467 12.14 -7.54 30.66
CA GLY A 467 12.38 -6.95 31.99
C GLY A 467 12.04 -5.45 32.06
N ARG A 468 11.01 -5.01 31.32
CA ARG A 468 10.56 -3.61 31.26
C ARG A 468 9.32 -3.37 32.10
N ARG A 469 9.26 -2.21 32.76
CA ARG A 469 8.06 -1.70 33.47
C ARG A 469 7.18 -0.88 32.53
N PHE A 470 6.86 -1.48 31.38
CA PHE A 470 5.97 -0.89 30.37
C PHE A 470 4.52 -1.26 30.65
N VAL A 471 3.63 -0.29 30.49
CA VAL A 471 2.18 -0.47 30.64
C VAL A 471 1.50 -0.01 29.34
N PRO A 472 0.83 -0.92 28.61
CA PRO A 472 0.03 -0.54 27.44
C PRO A 472 -1.08 0.42 27.83
N ALA A 473 -1.35 1.42 26.98
CA ALA A 473 -2.41 2.39 27.22
C ALA A 473 -3.80 1.70 27.10
N PRO A 474 -4.66 1.79 28.13
CA PRO A 474 -5.92 1.04 28.14
C PRO A 474 -6.91 1.52 27.07
N ASP A 475 -6.84 2.79 26.70
CA ASP A 475 -7.82 3.47 25.84
C ASP A 475 -7.34 3.64 24.39
N THR A 476 -6.13 3.19 24.04
CA THR A 476 -5.64 3.27 22.67
C THR A 476 -6.42 2.31 21.78
N SER A 477 -7.13 2.85 20.80
CA SER A 477 -7.79 2.09 19.74
C SER A 477 -7.14 2.37 18.40
N PHE A 478 -6.52 1.37 17.80
CA PHE A 478 -5.89 1.51 16.49
C PHE A 478 -6.91 1.82 15.39
N ALA A 479 -8.09 1.19 15.46
CA ALA A 479 -9.18 1.47 14.54
C ALA A 479 -9.63 2.93 14.61
N SER A 480 -9.78 3.50 15.82
CA SER A 480 -10.15 4.91 16.01
C SER A 480 -9.08 5.85 15.48
N LEU A 481 -7.80 5.58 15.76
CA LEU A 481 -6.68 6.37 15.23
C LEU A 481 -6.64 6.37 13.69
N ARG A 482 -6.93 5.22 13.05
CA ARG A 482 -7.05 5.16 11.59
C ARG A 482 -8.22 5.99 11.07
N GLU A 483 -9.38 5.91 11.71
CA GLU A 483 -10.55 6.72 11.33
C GLU A 483 -10.25 8.22 11.47
N GLU A 484 -9.58 8.64 12.54
CA GLU A 484 -9.14 10.03 12.74
C GLU A 484 -8.18 10.47 11.63
N GLN A 485 -7.22 9.62 11.23
CA GLN A 485 -6.31 9.93 10.12
C GLN A 485 -7.07 10.09 8.79
N LEU A 486 -8.04 9.22 8.53
CA LEU A 486 -8.89 9.33 7.33
C LEU A 486 -9.77 10.58 7.38
N ASP A 487 -10.27 10.95 8.56
CA ASP A 487 -11.02 12.18 8.75
C ASP A 487 -10.16 13.42 8.46
N LEU A 488 -8.91 13.46 8.93
CA LEU A 488 -7.95 14.52 8.59
C LEU A 488 -7.71 14.64 7.07
N LEU A 489 -7.74 13.53 6.31
CA LEU A 489 -7.64 13.61 4.85
C LEU A 489 -8.88 14.25 4.22
N GLY A 490 -10.06 13.95 4.75
CA GLY A 490 -11.31 14.61 4.34
C GLY A 490 -11.26 16.10 4.63
N ASP A 491 -10.79 16.51 5.81
CA ASP A 491 -10.61 17.90 6.21
C ASP A 491 -9.64 18.64 5.27
N LEU A 492 -8.52 18.00 4.89
CA LEU A 492 -7.57 18.57 3.93
C LEU A 492 -8.25 18.96 2.60
N ILE A 493 -9.15 18.13 2.10
CA ILE A 493 -9.90 18.44 0.87
C ILE A 493 -10.94 19.52 1.13
N GLU A 494 -11.69 19.41 2.22
CA GLU A 494 -12.78 20.35 2.55
C GLU A 494 -12.27 21.77 2.78
N GLU A 495 -11.12 21.92 3.45
CA GLU A 495 -10.55 23.22 3.84
C GLU A 495 -9.67 23.85 2.77
N HIS A 496 -9.02 23.04 1.91
CA HIS A 496 -7.94 23.52 1.04
C HIS A 496 -8.17 23.26 -0.46
N ALA A 497 -9.34 22.72 -0.85
CA ALA A 497 -9.70 22.55 -2.25
C ALA A 497 -11.01 23.28 -2.60
N ASP A 498 -11.16 23.65 -3.87
CA ASP A 498 -12.43 24.11 -4.41
C ASP A 498 -13.39 22.92 -4.58
N THR A 499 -14.02 22.54 -3.46
CA THR A 499 -14.93 21.40 -3.39
C THR A 499 -16.13 21.54 -4.31
N ALA A 500 -16.61 22.77 -4.54
CA ALA A 500 -17.71 23.03 -5.49
C ALA A 500 -17.28 22.75 -6.94
N ALA A 501 -16.06 23.12 -7.30
CA ALA A 501 -15.52 22.80 -8.61
C ALA A 501 -15.26 21.29 -8.77
N LEU A 502 -14.74 20.60 -7.73
CA LEU A 502 -14.57 19.15 -7.76
C LEU A 502 -15.89 18.41 -7.96
N LEU A 503 -16.97 18.83 -7.30
CA LEU A 503 -18.31 18.27 -7.53
C LEU A 503 -18.76 18.46 -8.99
N ARG A 504 -18.63 19.68 -9.54
CA ARG A 504 -18.94 19.93 -10.95
C ARG A 504 -18.14 19.04 -11.91
N LEU A 505 -16.85 18.81 -11.62
CA LEU A 505 -16.05 17.89 -12.44
C LEU A 505 -16.61 16.47 -12.40
N ILE A 506 -17.02 15.99 -11.23
CA ILE A 506 -17.58 14.65 -11.06
C ILE A 506 -18.93 14.54 -11.79
N GLU A 507 -19.76 15.57 -11.75
CA GLU A 507 -21.09 15.60 -12.36
C GLU A 507 -21.05 15.82 -13.88
N ASP A 508 -20.31 16.84 -14.32
CA ASP A 508 -20.37 17.38 -15.67
C ASP A 508 -19.21 16.91 -16.57
N GLY A 509 -18.14 16.38 -15.96
CA GLY A 509 -16.91 16.02 -16.67
C GLY A 509 -15.91 17.19 -16.82
N ALA A 510 -14.95 17.02 -17.72
CA ALA A 510 -13.93 18.04 -17.98
C ALA A 510 -14.55 19.30 -18.65
N PRO A 511 -14.06 20.51 -18.32
CA PRO A 511 -14.52 21.74 -18.95
C PRO A 511 -14.34 21.69 -20.48
N ALA A 512 -15.35 22.15 -21.21
CA ALA A 512 -15.28 22.25 -22.67
C ALA A 512 -14.34 23.39 -23.11
N GLY A 513 -13.70 23.23 -24.28
CA GLY A 513 -12.90 24.30 -24.89
C GLY A 513 -11.55 24.56 -24.25
N LEU A 514 -11.03 23.62 -23.48
CA LEU A 514 -9.66 23.72 -22.93
C LEU A 514 -8.64 23.84 -24.06
N PRO A 515 -7.68 24.80 -23.98
CA PRO A 515 -6.72 25.02 -25.05
C PRO A 515 -5.75 23.83 -25.16
N PHE A 516 -5.37 23.54 -26.40
CA PHE A 516 -4.30 22.60 -26.71
C PHE A 516 -2.94 23.25 -26.42
N LEU A 517 -2.06 22.52 -25.76
CA LEU A 517 -0.69 22.93 -25.44
C LEU A 517 0.28 22.17 -26.36
N PRO A 518 1.02 22.86 -27.24
CA PRO A 518 2.06 22.22 -28.02
C PRO A 518 3.24 21.76 -27.13
N PRO A 519 4.04 20.77 -27.55
CA PRO A 519 3.98 20.13 -28.86
C PRO A 519 2.91 19.05 -29.00
N GLY A 520 2.32 18.55 -27.92
CA GLY A 520 1.47 17.37 -27.94
C GLY A 520 2.29 16.08 -28.05
N ALA A 521 1.64 14.93 -27.79
CA ALA A 521 2.24 13.63 -28.06
C ALA A 521 2.28 13.38 -29.58
N PRO A 522 3.35 12.67 -30.08
CA PRO A 522 3.44 12.24 -31.46
C PRO A 522 2.36 11.21 -31.84
#